data_d758b74e8c0bd033ad8f978de9cb234f
#
_entry.id   d758b74e8c0bd033ad8f978de9cb234f
#
_cell.length_a   1.000
_cell.length_b   1.000
_cell.length_c   1.000
_cell.angle_alpha   90.00
_cell.angle_beta   90.00
_cell.angle_gamma   90.00
#
_symmetry.space_group_name_H-M   'P 1'
#
loop_
_entity.id
_entity.type
_entity.pdbx_description
1 polymer ?
#
loop_
_entity_poly.entity_id
_entity_poly.type
_entity_poly.pdbx_seq_one_letter_code
_entity_poly.pdbx_strand_id
1 'polypeptide(L)'
;MNKNNNKQALDKFLKNYNKINKVLLIKSPTINYDNIDVQLHKESGYMTYQPIEITTLAATVRQQLPDVELKLFDAEYITLKKMFSTANKDNILTDCIKEVVDEFKPDLVGISVVFSVAIENGFKIMEIVKSINKKIIVVFGGVHCTFDYERIMKKGVDAVFLKEADQTFPAFIKYARGESDFDASIHGFTYKSGKGFKKIEYTDPPDFENLPMPAWDLVDTGNYHTVSKLGVLKNVLNEIAPTAIVQTLRGCVARCTFCSVRNFSGLGIRARTTKDVVDEIELLVKDYGVKYLEVVDDDFTADLKRAIAICKEITKRKLDITWSLDNGIRLLTISEELAENLVASGCRMISVGVESGNKEILHKIKKPLTLPGLYKKMEMMNKYPEIYIKGNFIVGFPIESYEQLQDTYKVAFDIDFDWCIFSIYSPLVGTDAMNQFDTETQDRLRFNESNFGSIEFLPDGFESIDHFNNQVFLNNLKCNFTLNPNLLGNNFGIKRAIRDFTRILQGVDKNHALAMYYLSKCEDIIGLDKTESYRNKYLEILNESIKWRFFFAKLDIIEDNNSTKVYRSSEFKAGREM
;
A
#
# COMPACT_ATOMS: atom_id res chain seq x y z
N MET A 1 -1.12 -7.22 36.88
CA MET A 1 -2.09 -6.23 37.43
C MET A 1 -3.39 -6.94 37.76
N ASN A 2 -4.03 -6.58 38.89
CA ASN A 2 -5.17 -7.31 39.43
C ASN A 2 -6.41 -7.12 38.49
N LYS A 3 -7.01 -8.21 37.99
CA LYS A 3 -8.18 -8.26 37.10
C LYS A 3 -9.33 -7.36 37.58
N ASN A 4 -9.55 -7.33 38.92
CA ASN A 4 -10.57 -6.48 39.53
C ASN A 4 -10.31 -4.97 39.38
N ASN A 5 -9.05 -4.52 39.41
CA ASN A 5 -8.70 -3.10 39.22
C ASN A 5 -8.93 -2.63 37.81
N ASN A 6 -8.74 -3.50 36.80
CA ASN A 6 -9.02 -3.17 35.40
C ASN A 6 -10.53 -3.10 35.17
N LYS A 7 -11.30 -4.06 35.69
CA LYS A 7 -12.77 -4.06 35.64
C LYS A 7 -13.34 -2.77 36.21
N GLN A 8 -13.02 -2.43 37.47
CA GLN A 8 -13.54 -1.22 38.12
C GLN A 8 -13.21 0.07 37.35
N ALA A 9 -11.99 0.14 36.79
CA ALA A 9 -11.59 1.32 36.05
C ALA A 9 -12.30 1.43 34.70
N LEU A 10 -12.52 0.31 34.01
CA LEU A 10 -13.27 0.28 32.74
C LEU A 10 -14.75 0.60 32.98
N ASP A 11 -15.34 0.04 34.04
CA ASP A 11 -16.72 0.38 34.43
C ASP A 11 -16.89 1.88 34.71
N LYS A 12 -15.91 2.49 35.41
CA LYS A 12 -15.90 3.94 35.65
C LYS A 12 -15.77 4.75 34.37
N PHE A 13 -14.97 4.29 33.40
CA PHE A 13 -14.83 4.91 32.10
C PHE A 13 -16.17 4.88 31.33
N LEU A 14 -16.80 3.69 31.24
CA LEU A 14 -18.03 3.46 30.50
C LEU A 14 -19.23 4.23 31.06
N LYS A 15 -19.29 4.49 32.37
CA LYS A 15 -20.36 5.28 33.00
C LYS A 15 -20.51 6.71 32.46
N ASN A 16 -19.49 7.23 31.76
CA ASN A 16 -19.55 8.56 31.17
C ASN A 16 -20.30 8.61 29.84
N TYR A 17 -20.65 7.46 29.26
CA TYR A 17 -21.18 7.32 27.92
C TYR A 17 -22.53 6.62 27.89
N ASN A 18 -23.21 6.70 26.75
CA ASN A 18 -24.49 6.00 26.52
C ASN A 18 -24.25 4.51 26.22
N LYS A 19 -25.31 3.69 26.29
CA LYS A 19 -25.29 2.31 25.81
C LYS A 19 -24.99 2.31 24.31
N ILE A 20 -24.11 1.42 23.86
CA ILE A 20 -23.66 1.34 22.46
C ILE A 20 -24.68 0.51 21.67
N ASN A 21 -25.53 1.15 20.87
CA ASN A 21 -26.46 0.51 19.96
C ASN A 21 -26.14 0.82 18.50
N LYS A 22 -25.46 1.93 18.24
CA LYS A 22 -25.08 2.39 16.90
C LYS A 22 -23.57 2.62 16.81
N VAL A 23 -22.92 1.93 15.90
CA VAL A 23 -21.46 2.00 15.68
C VAL A 23 -21.19 2.51 14.27
N LEU A 24 -20.47 3.61 14.19
CA LEU A 24 -19.94 4.16 12.94
C LEU A 24 -18.44 3.86 12.85
N LEU A 25 -18.01 3.11 11.83
CA LEU A 25 -16.60 2.87 11.55
C LEU A 25 -16.14 3.76 10.39
N ILE A 26 -15.08 4.51 10.61
CA ILE A 26 -14.54 5.49 9.65
C ILE A 26 -13.10 5.10 9.27
N LYS A 27 -12.82 4.98 7.99
CA LYS A 27 -11.43 4.96 7.48
C LYS A 27 -10.94 6.40 7.38
N SER A 28 -9.86 6.73 8.10
CA SER A 28 -9.24 8.05 8.04
C SER A 28 -8.55 8.28 6.70
N PRO A 29 -8.72 9.46 6.07
CA PRO A 29 -8.08 9.76 4.79
C PRO A 29 -6.55 9.92 4.91
N THR A 30 -5.84 9.49 3.88
CA THR A 30 -4.39 9.73 3.71
C THR A 30 -4.09 11.04 3.00
N ILE A 31 -5.11 11.68 2.45
CA ILE A 31 -5.00 12.88 1.61
C ILE A 31 -5.00 14.16 2.45
N ASN A 32 -4.12 15.09 2.11
CA ASN A 32 -4.26 16.47 2.54
C ASN A 32 -5.15 17.23 1.53
N TYR A 33 -6.42 17.44 1.89
CA TYR A 33 -7.40 18.09 1.01
C TYR A 33 -7.13 19.57 0.76
N ASP A 34 -6.34 20.23 1.62
CA ASP A 34 -6.04 21.66 1.49
C ASP A 34 -5.10 21.94 0.30
N ASN A 35 -4.32 20.91 -0.12
CA ASN A 35 -3.31 21.02 -1.17
C ASN A 35 -3.59 20.12 -2.39
N ILE A 36 -4.80 19.57 -2.53
CA ILE A 36 -5.12 18.64 -3.61
C ILE A 36 -5.36 19.36 -4.95
N ASP A 37 -4.65 18.95 -6.00
CA ASP A 37 -4.99 19.33 -7.39
C ASP A 37 -6.11 18.41 -7.89
N VAL A 38 -7.34 18.89 -7.77
CA VAL A 38 -8.53 18.12 -8.15
C VAL A 38 -8.58 17.80 -9.63
N GLN A 39 -8.08 18.69 -10.51
CA GLN A 39 -8.11 18.44 -11.94
C GLN A 39 -7.13 17.33 -12.32
N LEU A 40 -5.91 17.39 -11.78
CA LEU A 40 -4.92 16.33 -11.95
C LEU A 40 -5.48 14.98 -11.47
N HIS A 41 -6.13 14.96 -10.31
CA HIS A 41 -6.67 13.71 -9.75
C HIS A 41 -7.92 13.20 -10.47
N LYS A 42 -8.72 14.06 -11.10
CA LYS A 42 -9.80 13.62 -12.00
C LYS A 42 -9.26 12.92 -13.24
N GLU A 43 -8.15 13.38 -13.78
CA GLU A 43 -7.52 12.86 -14.99
C GLU A 43 -6.69 11.60 -14.69
N SER A 44 -5.82 11.66 -13.68
CA SER A 44 -4.89 10.59 -13.31
C SER A 44 -5.46 9.58 -12.31
N GLY A 45 -6.57 9.92 -11.63
CA GLY A 45 -7.12 9.18 -10.49
C GLY A 45 -6.32 9.40 -9.21
N TYR A 46 -6.88 8.95 -8.09
CA TYR A 46 -6.21 8.92 -6.80
C TYR A 46 -6.15 7.48 -6.29
N MET A 47 -5.06 7.13 -5.60
CA MET A 47 -4.90 5.79 -5.06
C MET A 47 -5.69 5.66 -3.76
N THR A 48 -6.91 5.15 -3.83
CA THR A 48 -7.67 4.74 -2.64
C THR A 48 -8.14 3.31 -2.78
N TYR A 49 -8.14 2.58 -1.68
CA TYR A 49 -8.54 1.17 -1.60
C TYR A 49 -9.82 1.04 -0.81
N GLN A 50 -10.57 -0.02 -1.09
CA GLN A 50 -11.68 -0.40 -0.22
C GLN A 50 -11.16 -0.61 1.21
N PRO A 51 -11.93 -0.21 2.21
CA PRO A 51 -11.50 -0.23 3.60
C PRO A 51 -11.65 -1.64 4.22
N ILE A 52 -10.82 -2.60 3.77
CA ILE A 52 -10.93 -4.01 4.17
C ILE A 52 -10.81 -4.20 5.70
N GLU A 53 -10.07 -3.34 6.36
CA GLU A 53 -9.88 -3.39 7.81
C GLU A 53 -11.19 -3.11 8.57
N ILE A 54 -11.99 -2.13 8.12
CA ILE A 54 -13.27 -1.82 8.76
C ILE A 54 -14.42 -2.69 8.23
N THR A 55 -14.34 -3.21 7.00
CA THR A 55 -15.34 -4.18 6.51
C THR A 55 -15.21 -5.52 7.22
N THR A 56 -13.97 -5.98 7.49
CA THR A 56 -13.72 -7.19 8.29
C THR A 56 -14.19 -6.99 9.73
N LEU A 57 -13.84 -5.85 10.35
CA LEU A 57 -14.27 -5.54 11.72
C LEU A 57 -15.79 -5.44 11.83
N ALA A 58 -16.47 -4.82 10.87
CA ALA A 58 -17.93 -4.75 10.83
C ALA A 58 -18.58 -6.14 10.70
N ALA A 59 -18.00 -7.03 9.90
CA ALA A 59 -18.49 -8.40 9.77
C ALA A 59 -18.42 -9.16 11.10
N THR A 60 -17.34 -9.01 11.87
CA THR A 60 -17.22 -9.64 13.20
C THR A 60 -18.20 -9.05 14.21
N VAL A 61 -18.40 -7.72 14.20
CA VAL A 61 -19.43 -7.08 15.05
C VAL A 61 -20.82 -7.58 14.67
N ARG A 62 -21.16 -7.60 13.38
CA ARG A 62 -22.46 -8.10 12.89
C ARG A 62 -22.73 -9.54 13.29
N GLN A 63 -21.71 -10.40 13.23
CA GLN A 63 -21.83 -11.81 13.60
C GLN A 63 -22.08 -11.98 15.12
N GLN A 64 -21.39 -11.21 15.96
CA GLN A 64 -21.45 -11.37 17.42
C GLN A 64 -22.55 -10.54 18.09
N LEU A 65 -22.97 -9.44 17.48
CA LEU A 65 -23.91 -8.44 17.99
C LEU A 65 -24.88 -8.02 16.87
N PRO A 66 -25.79 -8.93 16.44
CA PRO A 66 -26.64 -8.67 15.27
C PRO A 66 -27.67 -7.56 15.45
N ASP A 67 -27.92 -7.13 16.68
CA ASP A 67 -28.81 -6.02 17.04
C ASP A 67 -28.10 -4.66 17.08
N VAL A 68 -26.78 -4.61 16.92
CA VAL A 68 -26.01 -3.36 16.78
C VAL A 68 -26.14 -2.83 15.37
N GLU A 69 -26.64 -1.60 15.25
CA GLU A 69 -26.71 -0.92 13.96
C GLU A 69 -25.31 -0.45 13.53
N LEU A 70 -24.90 -0.83 12.33
CA LEU A 70 -23.56 -0.55 11.80
C LEU A 70 -23.64 0.37 10.58
N LYS A 71 -22.78 1.37 10.53
CA LYS A 71 -22.50 2.18 9.33
C LYS A 71 -21.00 2.26 9.10
N LEU A 72 -20.57 2.05 7.85
CA LEU A 72 -19.19 2.25 7.43
C LEU A 72 -19.08 3.55 6.64
N PHE A 73 -17.97 4.26 6.82
CA PHE A 73 -17.71 5.51 6.15
C PHE A 73 -16.24 5.59 5.73
N ASP A 74 -15.96 5.30 4.46
CA ASP A 74 -14.64 5.60 3.90
C ASP A 74 -14.58 7.11 3.61
N ALA A 75 -13.96 7.84 4.56
CA ALA A 75 -13.90 9.30 4.47
C ALA A 75 -13.05 9.77 3.28
N GLU A 76 -12.07 8.97 2.84
CA GLU A 76 -11.27 9.30 1.65
C GLU A 76 -12.09 9.17 0.36
N TYR A 77 -12.71 8.02 0.16
CA TYR A 77 -13.54 7.76 -1.02
C TYR A 77 -14.71 8.74 -1.15
N ILE A 78 -15.47 8.93 -0.07
CA ILE A 78 -16.68 9.78 -0.09
C ILE A 78 -16.33 11.25 -0.28
N THR A 79 -15.26 11.73 0.39
CA THR A 79 -14.80 13.11 0.23
C THR A 79 -14.31 13.38 -1.19
N LEU A 80 -13.52 12.48 -1.78
CA LEU A 80 -13.08 12.59 -3.18
C LEU A 80 -14.27 12.58 -4.15
N LYS A 81 -15.22 11.66 -3.97
CA LYS A 81 -16.42 11.58 -4.81
C LYS A 81 -17.22 12.88 -4.78
N LYS A 82 -17.36 13.49 -3.60
CA LYS A 82 -18.02 14.79 -3.42
C LYS A 82 -17.20 15.94 -4.04
N MET A 83 -15.85 15.94 -3.84
CA MET A 83 -14.95 16.93 -4.47
C MET A 83 -14.98 16.90 -5.98
N PHE A 84 -15.14 15.73 -6.59
CA PHE A 84 -15.19 15.61 -8.05
C PHE A 84 -16.53 16.08 -8.63
N SER A 85 -17.57 16.16 -7.82
CA SER A 85 -18.93 16.56 -8.24
C SER A 85 -19.32 17.99 -7.86
N THR A 86 -18.55 18.68 -6.99
CA THR A 86 -18.88 20.03 -6.51
C THR A 86 -17.82 21.07 -6.91
N ALA A 87 -18.27 22.33 -7.07
CA ALA A 87 -17.37 23.47 -7.31
C ALA A 87 -16.75 24.00 -5.99
N ASN A 88 -17.49 23.90 -4.86
CA ASN A 88 -16.98 24.33 -3.55
C ASN A 88 -16.25 23.17 -2.88
N LYS A 89 -15.00 23.42 -2.48
CA LYS A 89 -14.08 22.44 -1.90
C LYS A 89 -13.68 22.76 -0.46
N ASP A 90 -14.06 23.93 0.04
CA ASP A 90 -13.70 24.36 1.39
C ASP A 90 -14.43 23.48 2.43
N ASN A 91 -13.68 23.02 3.44
CA ASN A 91 -14.21 22.22 4.56
C ASN A 91 -14.93 20.91 4.19
N ILE A 92 -14.74 20.38 2.97
CA ILE A 92 -15.51 19.25 2.44
C ILE A 92 -15.46 18.01 3.34
N LEU A 93 -14.28 17.68 3.91
CA LEU A 93 -14.14 16.58 4.87
C LEU A 93 -15.01 16.85 6.12
N THR A 94 -14.96 18.07 6.64
CA THR A 94 -15.74 18.49 7.81
C THR A 94 -17.24 18.32 7.57
N ASP A 95 -17.71 18.74 6.40
CA ASP A 95 -19.12 18.65 6.03
C ASP A 95 -19.57 17.20 5.87
N CYS A 96 -18.76 16.36 5.22
CA CYS A 96 -19.05 14.93 5.08
C CYS A 96 -19.14 14.22 6.43
N ILE A 97 -18.23 14.53 7.36
CA ILE A 97 -18.24 13.93 8.70
C ILE A 97 -19.46 14.42 9.52
N LYS A 98 -19.78 15.71 9.50
CA LYS A 98 -20.98 16.23 10.18
C LYS A 98 -22.24 15.56 9.65
N GLU A 99 -22.39 15.49 8.33
CA GLU A 99 -23.54 14.90 7.66
C GLU A 99 -23.78 13.45 8.12
N VAL A 100 -22.74 12.61 8.08
CA VAL A 100 -22.87 11.21 8.48
C VAL A 100 -23.13 11.03 9.98
N VAL A 101 -22.55 11.87 10.85
CA VAL A 101 -22.74 11.79 12.30
C VAL A 101 -24.14 12.29 12.70
N ASP A 102 -24.61 13.38 12.10
CA ASP A 102 -25.95 13.94 12.38
C ASP A 102 -27.08 13.02 11.87
N GLU A 103 -26.88 12.38 10.72
CA GLU A 103 -27.84 11.42 10.15
C GLU A 103 -27.89 10.13 10.98
N PHE A 104 -26.74 9.52 11.22
CA PHE A 104 -26.67 8.19 11.84
C PHE A 104 -26.78 8.23 13.37
N LYS A 105 -26.33 9.32 14.01
CA LYS A 105 -26.32 9.51 15.48
C LYS A 105 -25.65 8.35 16.22
N PRO A 106 -24.36 8.08 15.97
CA PRO A 106 -23.66 6.96 16.57
C PRO A 106 -23.48 7.15 18.09
N ASP A 107 -23.45 6.04 18.82
CA ASP A 107 -23.00 5.99 20.22
C ASP A 107 -21.49 5.80 20.32
N LEU A 108 -20.91 5.09 19.32
CA LEU A 108 -19.48 4.85 19.18
C LEU A 108 -19.02 5.12 17.75
N VAL A 109 -17.90 5.85 17.63
CA VAL A 109 -17.17 6.07 16.37
C VAL A 109 -15.80 5.42 16.48
N GLY A 110 -15.55 4.43 15.62
CA GLY A 110 -14.24 3.80 15.45
C GLY A 110 -13.51 4.39 14.25
N ILE A 111 -12.31 4.95 14.46
CA ILE A 111 -11.49 5.57 13.41
C ILE A 111 -10.30 4.67 13.11
N SER A 112 -10.25 4.14 11.89
CA SER A 112 -9.13 3.34 11.38
C SER A 112 -8.02 4.23 10.84
N VAL A 113 -6.79 4.08 11.39
CA VAL A 113 -5.57 4.76 10.94
C VAL A 113 -4.50 3.70 10.68
N VAL A 114 -4.47 3.21 9.45
CA VAL A 114 -3.48 2.21 9.02
C VAL A 114 -2.12 2.87 8.75
N PHE A 115 -2.12 3.98 8.02
CA PHE A 115 -0.92 4.71 7.64
C PHE A 115 -0.72 5.96 8.49
N SER A 116 0.54 6.26 8.82
CA SER A 116 0.90 7.41 9.66
C SER A 116 0.44 8.76 9.07
N VAL A 117 0.45 8.90 7.77
CA VAL A 117 -0.03 10.10 7.06
C VAL A 117 -1.52 10.41 7.30
N ALA A 118 -2.30 9.43 7.74
CA ALA A 118 -3.74 9.58 8.02
C ALA A 118 -4.06 10.10 9.43
N ILE A 119 -3.07 10.20 10.33
CA ILE A 119 -3.34 10.44 11.76
C ILE A 119 -3.92 11.83 12.03
N GLU A 120 -3.42 12.87 11.36
CA GLU A 120 -3.89 14.24 11.56
C GLU A 120 -5.34 14.40 11.09
N ASN A 121 -5.73 13.72 9.99
CA ASN A 121 -7.13 13.66 9.59
C ASN A 121 -7.98 12.88 10.61
N GLY A 122 -7.44 11.82 11.20
CA GLY A 122 -8.09 11.10 12.30
C GLY A 122 -8.41 12.02 13.48
N PHE A 123 -7.47 12.88 13.89
CA PHE A 123 -7.72 13.87 14.94
C PHE A 123 -8.76 14.91 14.53
N LYS A 124 -8.71 15.45 13.31
CA LYS A 124 -9.76 16.34 12.79
C LYS A 124 -11.14 15.69 12.85
N ILE A 125 -11.26 14.43 12.44
CA ILE A 125 -12.53 13.67 12.52
C ILE A 125 -12.99 13.54 13.97
N MET A 126 -12.11 13.18 14.90
CA MET A 126 -12.44 13.10 16.33
C MET A 126 -12.97 14.43 16.86
N GLU A 127 -12.29 15.53 16.56
CA GLU A 127 -12.68 16.88 17.01
C GLU A 127 -14.09 17.26 16.49
N ILE A 128 -14.38 16.97 15.22
CA ILE A 128 -15.71 17.19 14.62
C ILE A 128 -16.76 16.38 15.36
N VAL A 129 -16.54 15.07 15.55
CA VAL A 129 -17.48 14.18 16.27
C VAL A 129 -17.72 14.67 17.69
N LYS A 130 -16.66 15.04 18.42
CA LYS A 130 -16.77 15.55 19.80
C LYS A 130 -17.42 16.94 19.89
N SER A 131 -17.32 17.75 18.85
CA SER A 131 -18.03 19.04 18.78
C SER A 131 -19.53 18.87 18.65
N ILE A 132 -20.00 17.81 17.97
CA ILE A 132 -21.42 17.48 17.82
C ILE A 132 -21.96 16.89 19.12
N ASN A 133 -21.30 15.86 19.66
CA ASN A 133 -21.75 15.22 20.90
C ASN A 133 -20.57 14.61 21.67
N LYS A 134 -20.24 15.20 22.82
CA LYS A 134 -19.16 14.73 23.72
C LYS A 134 -19.40 13.33 24.31
N LYS A 135 -20.65 12.82 24.30
CA LYS A 135 -21.00 11.50 24.80
C LYS A 135 -20.80 10.37 23.78
N ILE A 136 -20.49 10.67 22.54
CA ILE A 136 -20.06 9.65 21.56
C ILE A 136 -18.69 9.14 22.01
N ILE A 137 -18.53 7.83 22.15
CA ILE A 137 -17.22 7.21 22.38
C ILE A 137 -16.44 7.29 21.08
N VAL A 138 -15.24 7.89 21.08
CA VAL A 138 -14.36 7.90 19.92
C VAL A 138 -13.15 7.02 20.20
N VAL A 139 -12.99 5.97 19.40
CA VAL A 139 -11.88 5.03 19.51
C VAL A 139 -11.06 5.01 18.23
N PHE A 140 -9.75 4.85 18.38
CA PHE A 140 -8.83 4.70 17.27
C PHE A 140 -8.33 3.26 17.18
N GLY A 141 -7.99 2.80 15.98
CA GLY A 141 -7.37 1.50 15.72
C GLY A 141 -6.54 1.53 14.44
N GLY A 142 -5.83 0.43 14.18
CA GLY A 142 -4.97 0.27 13.02
C GLY A 142 -3.48 0.22 13.37
N VAL A 143 -2.65 0.01 12.36
CA VAL A 143 -1.21 -0.22 12.53
C VAL A 143 -0.52 0.96 13.20
N HIS A 144 -0.73 2.18 12.68
CA HIS A 144 -0.13 3.38 13.27
C HIS A 144 -0.55 3.55 14.73
N CYS A 145 -1.85 3.41 15.02
CA CYS A 145 -2.37 3.59 16.38
C CYS A 145 -1.77 2.61 17.39
N THR A 146 -1.43 1.41 16.95
CA THR A 146 -0.80 0.40 17.80
C THR A 146 0.56 0.84 18.34
N PHE A 147 1.36 1.50 17.52
CA PHE A 147 2.72 1.88 17.86
C PHE A 147 2.86 3.29 18.42
N ASP A 148 1.84 4.14 18.22
CA ASP A 148 1.83 5.53 18.68
C ASP A 148 0.70 5.82 19.69
N TYR A 149 0.16 4.80 20.34
CA TYR A 149 -1.02 4.91 21.20
C TYR A 149 -0.85 5.91 22.34
N GLU A 150 0.34 6.08 22.91
CA GLU A 150 0.59 7.02 24.00
C GLU A 150 0.38 8.48 23.59
N ARG A 151 0.89 8.85 22.41
CA ARG A 151 0.70 10.19 21.85
C ARG A 151 -0.78 10.41 21.52
N ILE A 152 -1.41 9.42 20.91
CA ILE A 152 -2.84 9.47 20.55
C ILE A 152 -3.71 9.64 21.80
N MET A 153 -3.43 8.91 22.86
CA MET A 153 -4.15 9.06 24.13
C MET A 153 -3.95 10.45 24.76
N LYS A 154 -2.75 11.03 24.67
CA LYS A 154 -2.46 12.41 25.14
C LYS A 154 -3.23 13.46 24.35
N LYS A 155 -3.57 13.22 23.08
CA LYS A 155 -4.43 14.09 22.26
C LYS A 155 -5.92 14.04 22.63
N GLY A 156 -6.30 13.15 23.54
CA GLY A 156 -7.64 13.14 24.12
C GLY A 156 -8.62 12.17 23.47
N VAL A 157 -8.14 11.19 22.72
CA VAL A 157 -8.93 10.05 22.24
C VAL A 157 -9.47 9.24 23.42
N ASP A 158 -10.69 8.70 23.34
CA ASP A 158 -11.30 7.99 24.48
C ASP A 158 -10.67 6.61 24.72
N ALA A 159 -10.39 5.87 23.62
CA ALA A 159 -9.66 4.62 23.68
C ALA A 159 -8.90 4.34 22.37
N VAL A 160 -7.87 3.52 22.43
CA VAL A 160 -7.09 3.04 21.27
C VAL A 160 -7.03 1.52 21.32
N PHE A 161 -7.52 0.86 20.28
CA PHE A 161 -7.36 -0.58 20.09
C PHE A 161 -5.99 -0.87 19.48
N LEU A 162 -5.31 -1.85 20.06
CA LEU A 162 -3.95 -2.22 19.71
C LEU A 162 -3.95 -3.49 18.86
N LYS A 163 -3.12 -3.52 17.83
CA LYS A 163 -2.99 -4.65 16.91
C LYS A 163 -4.32 -4.98 16.23
N GLU A 164 -4.63 -6.27 16.11
CA GLU A 164 -5.83 -6.75 15.44
C GLU A 164 -7.01 -6.79 16.41
N ALA A 165 -8.05 -6.03 16.12
CA ALA A 165 -9.18 -5.83 17.01
C ALA A 165 -10.42 -6.68 16.64
N ASP A 166 -10.29 -7.61 15.69
CA ASP A 166 -11.42 -8.37 15.16
C ASP A 166 -12.22 -9.11 16.24
N GLN A 167 -11.58 -9.58 17.31
CA GLN A 167 -12.25 -10.22 18.45
C GLN A 167 -12.45 -9.28 19.65
N THR A 168 -11.47 -8.40 19.90
CA THR A 168 -11.49 -7.55 21.10
C THR A 168 -12.46 -6.39 20.98
N PHE A 169 -12.70 -5.87 19.79
CA PHE A 169 -13.64 -4.77 19.59
C PHE A 169 -15.11 -5.17 19.80
N PRO A 170 -15.63 -6.26 19.20
CA PRO A 170 -16.97 -6.73 19.53
C PRO A 170 -17.11 -7.16 20.99
N ALA A 171 -16.07 -7.76 21.61
CA ALA A 171 -16.07 -8.10 23.03
C ALA A 171 -16.19 -6.85 23.92
N PHE A 172 -15.46 -5.79 23.60
CA PHE A 172 -15.59 -4.49 24.27
C PHE A 172 -17.00 -3.92 24.18
N ILE A 173 -17.63 -3.95 22.99
CA ILE A 173 -19.01 -3.46 22.80
C ILE A 173 -19.97 -4.29 23.65
N LYS A 174 -19.86 -5.61 23.63
CA LYS A 174 -20.68 -6.54 24.40
C LYS A 174 -20.58 -6.26 25.90
N TYR A 175 -19.36 -6.07 26.41
CA TYR A 175 -19.11 -5.70 27.79
C TYR A 175 -19.70 -4.33 28.13
N ALA A 176 -19.47 -3.33 27.28
CA ALA A 176 -20.01 -1.97 27.48
C ALA A 176 -21.54 -1.92 27.52
N ARG A 177 -22.20 -2.87 26.85
CA ARG A 177 -23.66 -3.06 26.86
C ARG A 177 -24.18 -3.81 28.09
N GLY A 178 -23.27 -4.38 28.91
CA GLY A 178 -23.61 -5.22 30.05
C GLY A 178 -24.07 -6.64 29.65
N GLU A 179 -23.71 -7.11 28.48
CA GLU A 179 -24.13 -8.39 27.91
C GLU A 179 -23.06 -9.48 28.07
N SER A 180 -21.93 -9.16 28.68
CA SER A 180 -20.87 -10.10 29.05
C SER A 180 -20.18 -9.69 30.33
N ASP A 181 -19.50 -10.64 30.96
CA ASP A 181 -18.60 -10.38 32.08
C ASP A 181 -17.23 -9.86 31.59
N PHE A 182 -16.45 -9.29 32.52
CA PHE A 182 -15.07 -8.93 32.28
C PHE A 182 -14.19 -10.18 32.29
N ASP A 183 -13.90 -10.72 31.14
CA ASP A 183 -13.13 -11.95 30.95
C ASP A 183 -11.85 -11.77 30.12
N ALA A 184 -11.28 -12.85 29.61
CA ALA A 184 -10.04 -12.85 28.83
C ALA A 184 -10.22 -12.23 27.42
N SER A 185 -11.43 -12.10 26.89
CA SER A 185 -11.69 -11.47 25.60
C SER A 185 -11.55 -9.94 25.64
N ILE A 186 -11.54 -9.37 26.86
CA ILE A 186 -11.37 -7.91 27.09
C ILE A 186 -9.89 -7.61 27.23
N HIS A 187 -9.20 -7.43 26.13
CA HIS A 187 -7.76 -7.16 26.07
C HIS A 187 -7.38 -6.26 24.87
N GLY A 188 -6.11 -5.88 24.77
CA GLY A 188 -5.55 -5.24 23.58
C GLY A 188 -6.03 -3.82 23.32
N PHE A 189 -6.29 -3.02 24.35
CA PHE A 189 -6.63 -1.60 24.17
C PHE A 189 -6.22 -0.73 25.35
N THR A 190 -6.13 0.57 25.09
CA THR A 190 -5.95 1.61 26.09
C THR A 190 -7.19 2.49 26.16
N TYR A 191 -7.50 3.05 27.33
CA TYR A 191 -8.65 3.94 27.52
C TYR A 191 -8.38 5.01 28.58
N LYS A 192 -9.10 6.13 28.49
CA LYS A 192 -8.99 7.23 29.45
C LYS A 192 -9.27 6.78 30.87
N SER A 193 -8.42 7.21 31.80
CA SER A 193 -8.58 6.93 33.24
C SER A 193 -8.04 8.09 34.08
N GLY A 194 -8.93 8.86 34.70
CA GLY A 194 -8.55 10.07 35.43
C GLY A 194 -7.88 11.12 34.53
N LYS A 195 -6.68 11.57 34.91
CA LYS A 195 -5.87 12.51 34.13
C LYS A 195 -4.95 11.83 33.08
N GLY A 196 -4.97 10.51 33.00
CA GLY A 196 -4.15 9.72 32.09
C GLY A 196 -4.95 8.64 31.37
N PHE A 197 -4.33 7.51 31.14
CA PHE A 197 -4.93 6.34 30.52
C PHE A 197 -4.50 5.04 31.21
N LYS A 198 -5.30 4.00 31.01
CA LYS A 198 -4.94 2.63 31.41
C LYS A 198 -4.85 1.76 30.17
N LYS A 199 -3.95 0.77 30.21
CA LYS A 199 -3.73 -0.22 29.17
C LYS A 199 -4.14 -1.59 29.67
N ILE A 200 -4.90 -2.31 28.87
CA ILE A 200 -5.12 -3.75 29.00
C ILE A 200 -4.28 -4.40 27.91
N GLU A 201 -3.30 -5.20 28.32
CA GLU A 201 -2.32 -5.75 27.39
C GLU A 201 -2.98 -6.64 26.34
N TYR A 202 -2.41 -6.64 25.14
CA TYR A 202 -2.80 -7.54 24.07
C TYR A 202 -2.23 -8.94 24.36
N THR A 203 -3.06 -9.96 24.38
CA THR A 203 -2.64 -11.33 24.70
C THR A 203 -2.53 -12.20 23.46
N ASP A 204 -3.62 -12.32 22.71
CA ASP A 204 -3.72 -13.29 21.64
C ASP A 204 -4.23 -12.66 20.34
N PRO A 205 -3.65 -13.00 19.18
CA PRO A 205 -4.20 -12.58 17.88
C PRO A 205 -5.52 -13.30 17.60
N PRO A 206 -6.42 -12.70 16.80
CA PRO A 206 -7.67 -13.33 16.42
C PRO A 206 -7.44 -14.60 15.60
N ASP A 207 -8.38 -15.51 15.70
CA ASP A 207 -8.48 -16.67 14.82
C ASP A 207 -8.90 -16.20 13.42
N PHE A 208 -7.90 -15.95 12.58
CA PHE A 208 -8.11 -15.39 11.25
C PHE A 208 -8.78 -16.37 10.28
N GLU A 209 -8.63 -17.68 10.52
CA GLU A 209 -9.25 -18.73 9.69
C GLU A 209 -10.77 -18.70 9.80
N ASN A 210 -11.30 -18.40 10.99
CA ASN A 210 -12.72 -18.41 11.28
C ASN A 210 -13.38 -17.02 11.32
N LEU A 211 -12.70 -15.98 10.80
CA LEU A 211 -13.34 -14.68 10.64
C LEU A 211 -14.45 -14.74 9.58
N PRO A 212 -15.56 -14.02 9.79
CA PRO A 212 -16.61 -13.93 8.77
C PRO A 212 -16.10 -13.21 7.53
N MET A 213 -16.76 -13.48 6.40
CA MET A 213 -16.53 -12.74 5.15
C MET A 213 -16.70 -11.25 5.38
N PRO A 214 -15.80 -10.39 4.87
CA PRO A 214 -15.90 -8.94 5.04
C PRO A 214 -17.25 -8.40 4.58
N ALA A 215 -17.76 -7.39 5.27
CA ALA A 215 -19.07 -6.80 5.02
C ALA A 215 -19.06 -5.86 3.79
N TRP A 216 -18.84 -6.44 2.62
CA TRP A 216 -18.76 -5.73 1.34
C TRP A 216 -20.04 -4.97 0.96
N ASP A 217 -21.17 -5.37 1.51
CA ASP A 217 -22.49 -4.73 1.37
C ASP A 217 -22.60 -3.37 2.09
N LEU A 218 -21.70 -3.08 3.02
CA LEU A 218 -21.70 -1.83 3.78
C LEU A 218 -20.86 -0.71 3.14
N VAL A 219 -20.20 -0.99 2.02
CA VAL A 219 -19.40 -0.02 1.26
C VAL A 219 -19.76 -0.05 -0.23
N ASP A 220 -19.40 0.99 -0.96
CA ASP A 220 -19.72 1.14 -2.40
C ASP A 220 -18.75 0.32 -3.28
N THR A 221 -18.60 -0.98 -2.99
CA THR A 221 -17.55 -1.87 -3.49
C THR A 221 -17.36 -1.82 -5.01
N GLY A 222 -18.44 -1.85 -5.78
CA GLY A 222 -18.38 -1.85 -7.25
C GLY A 222 -17.97 -0.52 -7.87
N ASN A 223 -17.94 0.59 -7.12
CA ASN A 223 -17.79 1.95 -7.64
C ASN A 223 -16.49 2.66 -7.23
N TYR A 224 -15.60 2.03 -6.46
CA TYR A 224 -14.32 2.65 -6.05
C TYR A 224 -13.50 3.14 -7.25
N HIS A 225 -13.53 2.42 -8.36
CA HIS A 225 -12.84 2.78 -9.60
C HIS A 225 -13.27 4.14 -10.19
N THR A 226 -14.40 4.70 -9.77
CA THR A 226 -14.88 6.00 -10.26
C THR A 226 -14.09 7.18 -9.71
N VAL A 227 -13.45 7.03 -8.56
CA VAL A 227 -12.58 8.04 -7.93
C VAL A 227 -11.15 7.55 -7.73
N SER A 228 -10.96 6.24 -7.76
CA SER A 228 -9.67 5.59 -7.55
C SER A 228 -9.16 4.99 -8.85
N LYS A 229 -7.99 5.43 -9.27
CA LYS A 229 -7.15 4.65 -10.16
C LYS A 229 -5.97 4.22 -9.30
N LEU A 230 -5.90 2.93 -8.94
CA LEU A 230 -4.81 2.37 -8.15
C LEU A 230 -3.47 2.77 -8.78
N GLY A 231 -2.83 3.78 -8.27
CA GLY A 231 -1.65 4.54 -8.69
C GLY A 231 -0.94 4.14 -9.98
N VAL A 232 -0.58 5.10 -10.77
CA VAL A 232 -0.03 4.94 -12.14
C VAL A 232 1.12 3.93 -12.24
N LEU A 233 1.94 3.80 -11.19
CA LEU A 233 3.06 2.86 -11.13
C LEU A 233 2.79 1.64 -10.25
N LYS A 234 1.77 1.69 -9.39
CA LYS A 234 1.42 0.57 -8.53
C LYS A 234 0.65 -0.50 -9.28
N ASN A 235 -0.19 -0.11 -10.21
CA ASN A 235 -1.02 -1.06 -10.92
C ASN A 235 -1.00 -0.80 -12.43
N VAL A 236 -0.18 -1.54 -13.12
CA VAL A 236 -0.09 -1.51 -14.58
C VAL A 236 -1.35 -2.06 -15.29
N LEU A 237 -2.33 -2.55 -14.51
CA LEU A 237 -3.58 -3.14 -15.01
C LEU A 237 -4.81 -2.25 -14.69
N ASN A 238 -4.59 -0.96 -14.36
CA ASN A 238 -5.62 0.01 -13.96
C ASN A 238 -6.78 0.24 -14.93
N GLU A 239 -6.66 -0.24 -16.15
CA GLU A 239 -7.74 -0.14 -17.16
C GLU A 239 -8.83 -1.19 -16.93
N ILE A 240 -8.56 -2.16 -16.06
CA ILE A 240 -9.49 -3.23 -15.75
C ILE A 240 -10.30 -2.84 -14.51
N ALA A 241 -11.55 -2.51 -14.68
CA ALA A 241 -12.47 -2.10 -13.63
C ALA A 241 -13.81 -2.83 -13.76
N PRO A 242 -14.58 -2.98 -12.69
CA PRO A 242 -14.34 -2.57 -11.29
C PRO A 242 -13.21 -3.34 -10.59
N THR A 243 -12.63 -2.69 -9.57
CA THR A 243 -11.51 -3.25 -8.80
C THR A 243 -11.91 -3.57 -7.37
N ALA A 244 -11.27 -4.58 -6.76
CA ALA A 244 -11.36 -4.85 -5.32
C ALA A 244 -10.01 -5.31 -4.76
N ILE A 245 -9.91 -5.30 -3.43
CA ILE A 245 -8.78 -5.90 -2.70
C ILE A 245 -9.28 -7.08 -1.86
N VAL A 246 -8.42 -8.08 -1.65
CA VAL A 246 -8.72 -9.23 -0.77
C VAL A 246 -7.51 -9.53 0.10
N GLN A 247 -7.75 -9.79 1.37
CA GLN A 247 -6.74 -10.26 2.31
C GLN A 247 -6.99 -11.74 2.62
N THR A 248 -6.04 -12.58 2.24
CA THR A 248 -6.19 -14.03 2.39
C THR A 248 -5.35 -14.58 3.54
N LEU A 249 -4.34 -13.79 3.97
CA LEU A 249 -3.35 -14.17 4.97
C LEU A 249 -2.86 -12.93 5.73
N ARG A 250 -2.60 -13.07 7.02
CA ARG A 250 -1.95 -12.07 7.89
C ARG A 250 -0.66 -12.63 8.46
N GLY A 251 0.36 -11.77 8.56
CA GLY A 251 1.66 -12.08 9.12
C GLY A 251 2.67 -12.57 8.09
N CYS A 252 3.93 -12.58 8.51
CA CYS A 252 5.07 -12.99 7.69
C CYS A 252 6.10 -13.71 8.56
N VAL A 253 6.79 -14.70 7.98
CA VAL A 253 7.85 -15.44 8.67
C VAL A 253 9.20 -14.72 8.64
N ALA A 254 9.34 -13.67 7.79
CA ALA A 254 10.56 -12.88 7.72
C ALA A 254 10.74 -11.97 8.94
N ARG A 255 11.98 -11.50 9.13
CA ARG A 255 12.36 -10.65 10.29
C ARG A 255 12.98 -9.33 9.85
N CYS A 256 12.54 -8.81 8.70
CA CYS A 256 13.11 -7.58 8.14
C CYS A 256 12.97 -6.42 9.13
N THR A 257 14.09 -5.71 9.38
CA THR A 257 14.15 -4.69 10.43
C THR A 257 13.33 -3.43 10.12
N PHE A 258 13.09 -3.17 8.85
CA PHE A 258 12.33 -2.02 8.34
C PHE A 258 10.81 -2.27 8.27
N CYS A 259 10.36 -3.50 8.49
CA CYS A 259 8.96 -3.89 8.31
C CYS A 259 8.24 -4.01 9.65
N SER A 260 7.05 -3.40 9.76
CA SER A 260 6.22 -3.42 10.97
C SER A 260 5.36 -4.68 11.11
N VAL A 261 5.19 -5.48 10.05
CA VAL A 261 4.28 -6.65 10.02
C VAL A 261 4.52 -7.58 11.21
N ARG A 262 5.76 -7.97 11.46
CA ARG A 262 6.07 -8.88 12.59
C ARG A 262 5.70 -8.28 13.94
N ASN A 263 5.95 -7.01 14.15
CA ASN A 263 5.67 -6.34 15.43
C ASN A 263 4.17 -6.08 15.61
N PHE A 264 3.43 -5.97 14.50
CA PHE A 264 1.98 -5.82 14.52
C PHE A 264 1.26 -7.18 14.61
N SER A 265 1.46 -8.07 13.64
CA SER A 265 0.73 -9.34 13.50
C SER A 265 1.34 -10.51 14.30
N GLY A 266 2.56 -10.34 14.83
CA GLY A 266 3.31 -11.42 15.49
C GLY A 266 4.15 -12.25 14.52
N LEU A 267 4.77 -13.33 15.05
CA LEU A 267 5.54 -14.27 14.24
C LEU A 267 4.64 -15.31 13.59
N GLY A 268 4.99 -15.66 12.34
CA GLY A 268 4.28 -16.70 11.59
C GLY A 268 3.16 -16.11 10.74
N ILE A 269 2.33 -16.99 10.24
CA ILE A 269 1.20 -16.67 9.39
C ILE A 269 -0.09 -17.22 9.98
N ARG A 270 -1.18 -16.53 9.72
CA ARG A 270 -2.56 -16.98 9.95
C ARG A 270 -3.32 -16.78 8.64
N ALA A 271 -3.99 -17.80 8.16
CA ALA A 271 -4.55 -17.82 6.83
C ALA A 271 -6.00 -18.31 6.82
N ARG A 272 -6.80 -17.76 5.95
CA ARG A 272 -8.16 -18.23 5.66
C ARG A 272 -8.09 -19.49 4.82
N THR A 273 -9.13 -20.32 4.87
CA THR A 273 -9.22 -21.51 4.04
C THR A 273 -9.27 -21.16 2.56
N THR A 274 -8.80 -22.06 1.70
CA THR A 274 -8.91 -21.89 0.23
C THR A 274 -10.36 -21.66 -0.21
N LYS A 275 -11.29 -22.40 0.39
CA LYS A 275 -12.71 -22.28 0.06
C LYS A 275 -13.24 -20.89 0.38
N ASP A 276 -12.98 -20.41 1.57
CA ASP A 276 -13.48 -19.13 2.06
C ASP A 276 -12.93 -17.94 1.24
N VAL A 277 -11.62 -17.99 0.90
CA VAL A 277 -11.00 -16.99 0.01
C VAL A 277 -11.65 -16.96 -1.37
N VAL A 278 -11.87 -18.14 -1.98
CA VAL A 278 -12.41 -18.19 -3.34
C VAL A 278 -13.92 -17.93 -3.35
N ASP A 279 -14.63 -18.20 -2.27
CA ASP A 279 -16.04 -17.80 -2.10
C ASP A 279 -16.15 -16.26 -2.08
N GLU A 280 -15.24 -15.55 -1.40
CA GLU A 280 -15.20 -14.08 -1.42
C GLU A 280 -14.87 -13.54 -2.81
N ILE A 281 -13.88 -14.11 -3.49
CA ILE A 281 -13.54 -13.70 -4.86
C ILE A 281 -14.74 -13.91 -5.79
N GLU A 282 -15.44 -15.05 -5.67
CA GLU A 282 -16.64 -15.34 -6.46
C GLU A 282 -17.77 -14.35 -6.19
N LEU A 283 -18.01 -13.99 -4.91
CA LEU A 283 -18.96 -12.94 -4.52
C LEU A 283 -18.60 -11.61 -5.19
N LEU A 284 -17.35 -11.17 -5.08
CA LEU A 284 -16.89 -9.91 -5.65
C LEU A 284 -17.06 -9.87 -7.17
N VAL A 285 -16.76 -10.98 -7.86
CA VAL A 285 -16.91 -11.09 -9.32
C VAL A 285 -18.38 -11.09 -9.72
N LYS A 286 -19.23 -11.89 -9.07
CA LYS A 286 -20.62 -12.12 -9.49
C LYS A 286 -21.55 -10.99 -9.06
N ASP A 287 -21.45 -10.54 -7.82
CA ASP A 287 -22.41 -9.62 -7.23
C ASP A 287 -21.98 -8.15 -7.37
N TYR A 288 -20.67 -7.88 -7.39
CA TYR A 288 -20.11 -6.53 -7.52
C TYR A 288 -19.46 -6.25 -8.89
N GLY A 289 -19.42 -7.25 -9.78
CA GLY A 289 -18.88 -7.11 -11.14
C GLY A 289 -17.37 -6.88 -11.20
N VAL A 290 -16.63 -7.22 -10.14
CA VAL A 290 -15.17 -7.02 -10.05
C VAL A 290 -14.46 -7.75 -11.17
N LYS A 291 -13.56 -7.05 -11.87
CA LYS A 291 -12.74 -7.57 -12.97
C LYS A 291 -11.26 -7.61 -12.64
N TYR A 292 -10.84 -6.78 -11.69
CA TYR A 292 -9.46 -6.77 -11.21
C TYR A 292 -9.40 -6.87 -9.68
N LEU A 293 -8.56 -7.77 -9.20
CA LEU A 293 -8.36 -8.03 -7.79
C LEU A 293 -6.90 -7.83 -7.39
N GLU A 294 -6.65 -7.10 -6.31
CA GLU A 294 -5.34 -7.05 -5.65
C GLU A 294 -5.38 -7.87 -4.36
N VAL A 295 -4.48 -8.84 -4.23
CA VAL A 295 -4.27 -9.56 -2.98
C VAL A 295 -3.27 -8.77 -2.13
N VAL A 296 -3.73 -8.31 -0.94
CA VAL A 296 -2.96 -7.44 -0.04
C VAL A 296 -2.35 -8.20 1.15
N ASP A 297 -2.01 -9.45 0.95
CA ASP A 297 -1.38 -10.30 1.96
C ASP A 297 0.03 -9.79 2.34
N ASP A 298 0.42 -10.03 3.59
CA ASP A 298 1.80 -9.77 4.03
C ASP A 298 2.82 -10.72 3.38
N ASP A 299 2.41 -11.95 3.01
CA ASP A 299 3.24 -12.95 2.32
C ASP A 299 2.39 -14.08 1.73
N PHE A 300 1.73 -13.84 0.61
CA PHE A 300 0.85 -14.82 -0.07
C PHE A 300 1.54 -16.16 -0.32
N THR A 301 2.85 -16.14 -0.58
CA THR A 301 3.65 -17.33 -0.91
C THR A 301 4.24 -18.04 0.32
N ALA A 302 3.91 -17.63 1.53
CA ALA A 302 4.41 -18.26 2.76
C ALA A 302 3.94 -19.71 2.93
N ASP A 303 2.73 -20.03 2.46
CA ASP A 303 2.23 -21.41 2.32
C ASP A 303 2.01 -21.72 0.85
N LEU A 304 3.00 -22.39 0.26
CA LEU A 304 3.01 -22.71 -1.17
C LEU A 304 1.85 -23.63 -1.58
N LYS A 305 1.51 -24.62 -0.75
CA LYS A 305 0.42 -25.56 -1.05
C LYS A 305 -0.92 -24.83 -1.09
N ARG A 306 -1.15 -23.93 -0.13
CA ARG A 306 -2.35 -23.12 -0.06
C ARG A 306 -2.43 -22.14 -1.25
N ALA A 307 -1.33 -21.47 -1.59
CA ALA A 307 -1.26 -20.55 -2.74
C ALA A 307 -1.66 -21.26 -4.05
N ILE A 308 -1.11 -22.46 -4.29
CA ILE A 308 -1.45 -23.30 -5.45
C ILE A 308 -2.93 -23.74 -5.39
N ALA A 309 -3.45 -24.12 -4.21
CA ALA A 309 -4.83 -24.53 -4.07
C ALA A 309 -5.82 -23.38 -4.39
N ILE A 310 -5.52 -22.14 -3.97
CA ILE A 310 -6.33 -20.95 -4.32
C ILE A 310 -6.36 -20.77 -5.84
N CYS A 311 -5.19 -20.78 -6.50
CA CYS A 311 -5.12 -20.64 -7.95
C CYS A 311 -5.91 -21.74 -8.69
N LYS A 312 -5.75 -22.99 -8.27
CA LYS A 312 -6.48 -24.13 -8.85
C LYS A 312 -8.00 -23.99 -8.67
N GLU A 313 -8.46 -23.52 -7.51
CA GLU A 313 -9.89 -23.35 -7.24
C GLU A 313 -10.47 -22.16 -8.04
N ILE A 314 -9.76 -21.04 -8.21
CA ILE A 314 -10.14 -19.92 -9.09
C ILE A 314 -10.33 -20.44 -10.53
N THR A 315 -9.34 -21.19 -11.05
CA THR A 315 -9.39 -21.79 -12.39
C THR A 315 -10.54 -22.77 -12.55
N LYS A 316 -10.75 -23.65 -11.57
CA LYS A 316 -11.82 -24.66 -11.55
C LYS A 316 -13.22 -24.03 -11.59
N ARG A 317 -13.43 -22.92 -10.83
CA ARG A 317 -14.69 -22.16 -10.84
C ARG A 317 -14.84 -21.28 -12.08
N LYS A 318 -13.82 -21.19 -12.92
CA LYS A 318 -13.81 -20.37 -14.15
C LYS A 318 -14.14 -18.90 -13.88
N LEU A 319 -13.60 -18.35 -12.80
CA LEU A 319 -13.82 -16.95 -12.45
C LEU A 319 -13.10 -16.06 -13.46
N ASP A 320 -13.86 -15.18 -14.13
CA ASP A 320 -13.33 -14.22 -15.09
C ASP A 320 -12.72 -13.02 -14.35
N ILE A 321 -11.51 -13.20 -13.86
CA ILE A 321 -10.80 -12.23 -13.02
C ILE A 321 -9.33 -12.10 -13.44
N THR A 322 -8.85 -10.88 -13.52
CA THR A 322 -7.42 -10.57 -13.52
C THR A 322 -6.99 -10.16 -12.11
N TRP A 323 -5.85 -10.63 -11.62
CA TRP A 323 -5.42 -10.32 -10.28
C TRP A 323 -3.92 -10.14 -10.13
N SER A 324 -3.49 -9.57 -9.00
CA SER A 324 -2.09 -9.27 -8.71
C SER A 324 -1.69 -9.55 -7.27
N LEU A 325 -0.37 -9.68 -7.07
CA LEU A 325 0.34 -9.74 -5.81
C LEU A 325 1.24 -8.49 -5.68
N ASP A 326 0.63 -7.31 -5.63
CA ASP A 326 1.36 -6.04 -5.67
C ASP A 326 1.93 -5.63 -4.31
N ASN A 327 1.41 -6.18 -3.21
CA ASN A 327 1.91 -5.88 -1.86
C ASN A 327 3.32 -6.44 -1.58
N GLY A 328 3.83 -7.26 -2.49
CA GLY A 328 5.17 -7.87 -2.44
C GLY A 328 5.15 -9.34 -2.03
N ILE A 329 6.03 -10.09 -2.67
CA ILE A 329 6.23 -11.51 -2.38
C ILE A 329 7.70 -11.82 -2.14
N ARG A 330 7.94 -12.95 -1.47
CA ARG A 330 9.28 -13.54 -1.39
C ARG A 330 9.53 -14.43 -2.61
N LEU A 331 10.18 -13.87 -3.65
CA LEU A 331 10.40 -14.57 -4.92
C LEU A 331 11.04 -15.96 -4.76
N LEU A 332 11.93 -16.14 -3.78
CA LEU A 332 12.62 -17.42 -3.57
C LEU A 332 11.66 -18.57 -3.21
N THR A 333 10.45 -18.27 -2.75
CA THR A 333 9.43 -19.28 -2.42
C THR A 333 8.64 -19.76 -3.64
N ILE A 334 8.64 -19.04 -4.76
CA ILE A 334 7.89 -19.45 -5.96
C ILE A 334 8.49 -20.72 -6.56
N SER A 335 7.64 -21.73 -6.78
CA SER A 335 7.97 -22.92 -7.58
C SER A 335 7.46 -22.76 -9.01
N GLU A 336 7.96 -23.59 -9.93
CA GLU A 336 7.46 -23.67 -11.31
C GLU A 336 5.96 -23.99 -11.33
N GLU A 337 5.51 -24.97 -10.50
CA GLU A 337 4.07 -25.29 -10.34
C GLU A 337 3.25 -24.07 -9.89
N LEU A 338 3.75 -23.26 -8.95
CA LEU A 338 3.02 -22.05 -8.55
C LEU A 338 2.96 -21.04 -9.71
N ALA A 339 4.05 -20.81 -10.43
CA ALA A 339 4.09 -19.88 -11.56
C ALA A 339 3.07 -20.26 -12.65
N GLU A 340 2.99 -21.53 -13.02
CA GLU A 340 1.98 -22.07 -13.95
C GLU A 340 0.55 -21.81 -13.46
N ASN A 341 0.28 -22.10 -12.19
CA ASN A 341 -1.05 -21.90 -11.61
C ASN A 341 -1.41 -20.41 -11.44
N LEU A 342 -0.43 -19.52 -11.18
CA LEU A 342 -0.63 -18.07 -11.19
C LEU A 342 -1.13 -17.60 -12.56
N VAL A 343 -0.44 -18.02 -13.64
CA VAL A 343 -0.85 -17.67 -15.02
C VAL A 343 -2.25 -18.21 -15.32
N ALA A 344 -2.50 -19.50 -15.02
CA ALA A 344 -3.76 -20.18 -15.32
C ALA A 344 -4.96 -19.56 -14.58
N SER A 345 -4.75 -19.01 -13.36
CA SER A 345 -5.80 -18.38 -12.55
C SER A 345 -6.02 -16.89 -12.84
N GLY A 346 -5.29 -16.31 -13.81
CA GLY A 346 -5.45 -14.92 -14.20
C GLY A 346 -4.55 -13.94 -13.43
N CYS A 347 -3.54 -14.41 -12.68
CA CYS A 347 -2.53 -13.52 -12.13
C CYS A 347 -1.70 -12.89 -13.26
N ARG A 348 -1.58 -11.57 -13.25
CA ARG A 348 -0.87 -10.82 -14.32
C ARG A 348 0.20 -9.88 -13.80
N MET A 349 0.35 -9.75 -12.50
CA MET A 349 1.38 -8.90 -11.91
C MET A 349 1.81 -9.43 -10.54
N ILE A 350 3.12 -9.38 -10.31
CA ILE A 350 3.74 -9.63 -9.00
C ILE A 350 4.76 -8.55 -8.68
N SER A 351 4.90 -8.20 -7.41
CA SER A 351 5.96 -7.34 -6.91
C SER A 351 6.96 -8.17 -6.09
N VAL A 352 8.23 -7.96 -6.35
CA VAL A 352 9.33 -8.68 -5.70
C VAL A 352 10.10 -7.71 -4.80
N GLY A 353 10.06 -7.94 -3.49
CA GLY A 353 10.87 -7.18 -2.54
C GLY A 353 12.32 -7.65 -2.59
N VAL A 354 13.17 -6.95 -3.33
CA VAL A 354 14.64 -7.18 -3.39
C VAL A 354 15.33 -6.42 -2.27
N GLU A 355 14.92 -5.18 -2.06
CA GLU A 355 15.36 -4.16 -1.10
C GLU A 355 16.78 -3.66 -1.36
N SER A 356 17.81 -4.54 -1.45
CA SER A 356 19.19 -4.17 -1.73
C SER A 356 19.89 -5.19 -2.61
N GLY A 357 20.80 -4.75 -3.46
CA GLY A 357 21.73 -5.59 -4.22
C GLY A 357 23.02 -5.93 -3.48
N ASN A 358 23.22 -5.40 -2.28
CA ASN A 358 24.40 -5.65 -1.48
C ASN A 358 24.14 -6.70 -0.40
N LYS A 359 25.01 -7.73 -0.34
CA LYS A 359 24.86 -8.86 0.58
C LYS A 359 24.93 -8.45 2.07
N GLU A 360 25.78 -7.48 2.40
CA GLU A 360 25.92 -7.02 3.79
C GLU A 360 24.68 -6.23 4.24
N ILE A 361 24.15 -5.38 3.38
CA ILE A 361 22.92 -4.65 3.65
C ILE A 361 21.76 -5.64 3.84
N LEU A 362 21.57 -6.60 2.92
CA LEU A 362 20.55 -7.65 3.06
C LEU A 362 20.65 -8.38 4.40
N HIS A 363 21.87 -8.70 4.85
CA HIS A 363 22.11 -9.33 6.14
C HIS A 363 21.73 -8.41 7.31
N LYS A 364 22.19 -7.15 7.29
CA LYS A 364 21.91 -6.16 8.34
C LYS A 364 20.40 -5.87 8.48
N ILE A 365 19.67 -5.76 7.38
CA ILE A 365 18.22 -5.57 7.38
C ILE A 365 17.44 -6.88 7.58
N LYS A 366 18.11 -8.01 7.76
CA LYS A 366 17.54 -9.36 7.95
C LYS A 366 16.56 -9.78 6.83
N LYS A 367 16.83 -9.36 5.58
CA LYS A 367 16.05 -9.78 4.43
C LYS A 367 16.41 -11.21 4.04
N PRO A 368 15.47 -12.17 3.98
CA PRO A 368 15.75 -13.56 3.61
C PRO A 368 15.85 -13.72 2.07
N LEU A 369 16.81 -13.04 1.47
CA LEU A 369 17.09 -13.06 0.03
C LEU A 369 18.57 -13.35 -0.22
N THR A 370 18.85 -14.18 -1.21
CA THR A 370 20.21 -14.39 -1.74
C THR A 370 20.24 -13.97 -3.21
N LEU A 371 21.26 -13.22 -3.62
CA LEU A 371 21.37 -12.75 -5.00
C LEU A 371 21.43 -13.89 -6.02
N PRO A 372 22.23 -14.97 -5.84
CA PRO A 372 22.20 -16.10 -6.77
C PRO A 372 20.81 -16.75 -6.88
N GLY A 373 20.08 -16.83 -5.74
CA GLY A 373 18.70 -17.32 -5.74
C GLY A 373 17.75 -16.40 -6.50
N LEU A 374 17.91 -15.09 -6.36
CA LEU A 374 17.13 -14.08 -7.09
C LEU A 374 17.31 -14.25 -8.61
N TYR A 375 18.56 -14.28 -9.10
CA TYR A 375 18.84 -14.46 -10.53
C TYR A 375 18.23 -15.75 -11.09
N LYS A 376 18.45 -16.88 -10.39
CA LYS A 376 17.89 -18.18 -10.79
C LYS A 376 16.37 -18.17 -10.85
N LYS A 377 15.71 -17.50 -9.90
CA LYS A 377 14.24 -17.42 -9.87
C LYS A 377 13.71 -16.50 -10.95
N MET A 378 14.38 -15.40 -11.24
CA MET A 378 13.99 -14.52 -12.35
C MET A 378 14.15 -15.22 -13.71
N GLU A 379 15.23 -15.99 -13.92
CA GLU A 379 15.37 -16.83 -15.12
C GLU A 379 14.19 -17.80 -15.28
N MET A 380 13.73 -18.42 -14.18
CA MET A 380 12.54 -19.26 -14.20
C MET A 380 11.28 -18.46 -14.54
N MET A 381 11.09 -17.29 -13.91
CA MET A 381 9.91 -16.46 -14.12
C MET A 381 9.81 -15.85 -15.53
N ASN A 382 10.95 -15.65 -16.21
CA ASN A 382 10.99 -15.17 -17.59
C ASN A 382 10.34 -16.15 -18.60
N LYS A 383 10.07 -17.40 -18.19
CA LYS A 383 9.29 -18.37 -18.98
C LYS A 383 7.78 -18.04 -19.00
N TYR A 384 7.33 -17.14 -18.13
CA TYR A 384 5.93 -16.76 -17.93
C TYR A 384 5.69 -15.27 -18.28
N PRO A 385 5.80 -14.91 -19.56
CA PRO A 385 5.74 -13.51 -19.99
C PRO A 385 4.36 -12.86 -19.77
N GLU A 386 3.33 -13.63 -19.42
CA GLU A 386 2.01 -13.10 -19.06
C GLU A 386 2.06 -12.31 -17.75
N ILE A 387 2.99 -12.65 -16.86
CA ILE A 387 3.16 -11.99 -15.55
C ILE A 387 4.07 -10.77 -15.71
N TYR A 388 3.59 -9.62 -15.31
CA TYR A 388 4.39 -8.40 -15.17
C TYR A 388 5.10 -8.42 -13.83
N ILE A 389 6.43 -8.30 -13.82
CA ILE A 389 7.23 -8.42 -12.61
C ILE A 389 7.86 -7.08 -12.24
N LYS A 390 7.49 -6.55 -11.05
CA LYS A 390 8.13 -5.35 -10.49
C LYS A 390 9.21 -5.72 -9.48
N GLY A 391 10.36 -5.05 -9.54
CA GLY A 391 11.40 -5.11 -8.53
C GLY A 391 11.29 -3.91 -7.57
N ASN A 392 11.13 -4.17 -6.27
CA ASN A 392 11.10 -3.13 -5.25
C ASN A 392 12.46 -3.08 -4.53
N PHE A 393 13.05 -1.88 -4.49
CA PHE A 393 14.33 -1.59 -3.86
C PHE A 393 14.15 -0.47 -2.85
N ILE A 394 14.90 -0.55 -1.75
CA ILE A 394 15.01 0.52 -0.76
C ILE A 394 16.43 1.07 -0.87
N VAL A 395 16.55 2.39 -0.99
CA VAL A 395 17.80 3.11 -1.16
C VAL A 395 18.00 4.12 -0.05
N GLY A 396 19.25 4.32 0.38
CA GLY A 396 19.56 5.32 1.41
C GLY A 396 19.35 4.81 2.84
N PHE A 397 19.61 3.53 3.11
CA PHE A 397 19.72 3.06 4.50
C PHE A 397 20.83 3.84 5.22
N PRO A 398 20.66 4.24 6.50
CA PRO A 398 21.71 4.93 7.27
C PRO A 398 23.03 4.16 7.40
N ILE A 399 22.97 2.85 7.15
CA ILE A 399 24.10 1.90 7.24
C ILE A 399 24.71 1.57 5.86
N GLU A 400 24.25 2.23 4.80
CA GLU A 400 24.62 1.95 3.41
C GLU A 400 25.65 2.99 2.92
N SER A 401 26.76 2.53 2.31
CA SER A 401 27.67 3.42 1.62
C SER A 401 27.30 3.66 0.16
N TYR A 402 27.96 4.63 -0.47
CA TYR A 402 27.80 4.91 -1.89
C TYR A 402 28.06 3.66 -2.75
N GLU A 403 29.13 2.91 -2.48
CA GLU A 403 29.51 1.72 -3.22
C GLU A 403 28.46 0.60 -3.04
N GLN A 404 27.96 0.42 -1.82
CA GLN A 404 26.92 -0.57 -1.54
C GLN A 404 25.60 -0.22 -2.26
N LEU A 405 25.29 1.06 -2.41
CA LEU A 405 24.14 1.51 -3.20
C LEU A 405 24.35 1.24 -4.71
N GLN A 406 25.59 1.37 -5.23
CA GLN A 406 25.88 1.01 -6.62
C GLN A 406 25.66 -0.49 -6.89
N ASP A 407 25.94 -1.38 -5.92
CA ASP A 407 25.59 -2.80 -6.02
C ASP A 407 24.08 -3.01 -6.20
N THR A 408 23.26 -2.21 -5.52
CA THR A 408 21.80 -2.24 -5.63
C THR A 408 21.34 -1.85 -7.04
N TYR A 409 21.89 -0.77 -7.60
CA TYR A 409 21.59 -0.38 -8.97
C TYR A 409 22.06 -1.41 -10.00
N LYS A 410 23.25 -2.00 -9.78
CA LYS A 410 23.76 -3.05 -10.65
C LYS A 410 22.80 -4.24 -10.73
N VAL A 411 22.29 -4.72 -9.58
CA VAL A 411 21.29 -5.80 -9.56
C VAL A 411 20.02 -5.41 -10.31
N ALA A 412 19.56 -4.17 -10.14
CA ALA A 412 18.38 -3.69 -10.85
C ALA A 412 18.58 -3.59 -12.38
N PHE A 413 19.82 -3.30 -12.83
CA PHE A 413 20.16 -3.25 -14.25
C PHE A 413 20.37 -4.63 -14.88
N ASP A 414 20.86 -5.60 -14.08
CA ASP A 414 21.19 -6.93 -14.56
C ASP A 414 19.96 -7.86 -14.66
N ILE A 415 18.90 -7.56 -13.92
CA ILE A 415 17.70 -8.38 -13.86
C ILE A 415 16.59 -7.76 -14.72
N ASP A 416 15.96 -8.59 -15.53
CA ASP A 416 14.87 -8.19 -16.44
C ASP A 416 13.54 -8.02 -15.68
N PHE A 417 13.48 -7.05 -14.74
CA PHE A 417 12.22 -6.60 -14.19
C PHE A 417 11.49 -5.72 -15.22
N ASP A 418 10.19 -5.89 -15.36
CA ASP A 418 9.36 -5.00 -16.21
C ASP A 418 9.41 -3.54 -15.71
N TRP A 419 9.52 -3.36 -14.39
CA TRP A 419 9.66 -2.06 -13.74
C TRP A 419 10.38 -2.16 -12.41
N CYS A 420 11.26 -1.22 -12.10
CA CYS A 420 11.93 -1.10 -10.81
C CYS A 420 11.42 0.12 -10.04
N ILE A 421 11.15 -0.06 -8.76
CA ILE A 421 10.77 1.01 -7.82
C ILE A 421 11.92 1.18 -6.84
N PHE A 422 12.49 2.39 -6.77
CA PHE A 422 13.49 2.77 -5.78
C PHE A 422 12.84 3.68 -4.74
N SER A 423 12.50 3.10 -3.61
CA SER A 423 11.92 3.83 -2.47
C SER A 423 13.04 4.34 -1.58
N ILE A 424 13.04 5.64 -1.27
CA ILE A 424 13.96 6.21 -0.30
C ILE A 424 13.60 5.67 1.08
N TYR A 425 14.63 5.22 1.82
CA TYR A 425 14.44 4.67 3.15
C TYR A 425 13.81 5.70 4.10
N SER A 426 12.69 5.33 4.69
CA SER A 426 12.02 6.07 5.75
C SER A 426 11.68 5.09 6.88
N PRO A 427 12.25 5.24 8.08
CA PRO A 427 11.96 4.35 9.19
C PRO A 427 10.52 4.56 9.66
N LEU A 428 9.75 3.48 9.68
CA LEU A 428 8.35 3.51 10.09
C LEU A 428 8.19 3.26 11.58
N VAL A 429 7.19 3.88 12.18
CA VAL A 429 6.82 3.66 13.58
C VAL A 429 6.52 2.18 13.82
N GLY A 430 7.04 1.63 14.91
CA GLY A 430 6.85 0.22 15.28
C GLY A 430 7.80 -0.77 14.59
N THR A 431 8.80 -0.30 13.83
CA THR A 431 9.83 -1.15 13.24
C THR A 431 11.06 -1.26 14.15
N ASP A 432 11.81 -2.37 14.02
CA ASP A 432 13.09 -2.53 14.72
C ASP A 432 14.08 -1.42 14.29
N ALA A 433 13.97 -0.96 13.05
CA ALA A 433 14.81 0.11 12.51
C ALA A 433 14.52 1.47 13.17
N MET A 434 13.25 1.80 13.44
CA MET A 434 12.89 3.03 14.17
C MET A 434 13.43 3.02 15.60
N ASN A 435 13.43 1.86 16.26
CA ASN A 435 13.88 1.71 17.65
C ASN A 435 15.40 1.89 17.83
N GLN A 436 16.17 2.00 16.75
CA GLN A 436 17.62 2.26 16.80
C GLN A 436 17.96 3.75 17.03
N PHE A 437 16.99 4.63 16.84
CA PHE A 437 17.16 6.07 17.02
C PHE A 437 16.80 6.50 18.46
N ASP A 438 17.41 7.60 18.94
CA ASP A 438 17.00 8.23 20.19
C ASP A 438 15.58 8.83 20.09
N THR A 439 14.99 9.15 21.24
CA THR A 439 13.60 9.62 21.32
C THR A 439 13.37 10.92 20.52
N GLU A 440 14.33 11.85 20.52
CA GLU A 440 14.21 13.12 19.81
C GLU A 440 14.18 12.89 18.28
N THR A 441 15.07 12.05 17.80
CA THR A 441 15.10 11.62 16.38
C THR A 441 13.84 10.88 16.00
N GLN A 442 13.36 9.94 16.85
CA GLN A 442 12.10 9.24 16.59
C GLN A 442 10.92 10.21 16.49
N ASP A 443 10.81 11.18 17.39
CA ASP A 443 9.72 12.16 17.37
C ASP A 443 9.80 13.04 16.11
N ARG A 444 11.00 13.47 15.70
CA ARG A 444 11.20 14.22 14.45
C ARG A 444 10.78 13.38 13.22
N LEU A 445 11.19 12.12 13.15
CA LEU A 445 10.87 11.22 12.04
C LEU A 445 9.37 10.93 11.93
N ARG A 446 8.67 10.78 13.06
CA ARG A 446 7.20 10.59 13.08
C ARG A 446 6.44 11.75 12.44
N PHE A 447 6.94 12.98 12.56
CA PHE A 447 6.33 14.16 11.94
C PHE A 447 6.64 14.27 10.45
N ASN A 448 7.75 13.68 9.99
CA ASN A 448 8.18 13.72 8.59
C ASN A 448 7.61 12.58 7.75
N GLU A 449 6.87 11.64 8.33
CA GLU A 449 6.22 10.53 7.60
C GLU A 449 5.26 11.00 6.47
N SER A 450 4.88 12.29 6.46
CA SER A 450 4.15 12.91 5.36
C SER A 450 5.00 13.17 4.10
N ASN A 451 6.32 13.09 4.21
CA ASN A 451 7.28 13.36 3.12
C ASN A 451 7.94 12.05 2.64
N PHE A 452 7.13 11.08 2.20
CA PHE A 452 7.67 9.93 1.45
C PHE A 452 8.49 10.44 0.26
N GLY A 453 9.80 10.17 0.26
CA GLY A 453 10.70 10.57 -0.81
C GLY A 453 11.75 11.61 -0.42
N SER A 454 11.77 12.11 0.83
CA SER A 454 12.91 12.86 1.36
C SER A 454 13.83 11.96 2.16
N ILE A 455 15.14 12.11 1.95
CA ILE A 455 16.12 11.41 2.75
C ILE A 455 16.34 12.13 4.08
N GLU A 456 16.26 11.37 5.19
CA GLU A 456 16.52 11.87 6.54
C GLU A 456 17.98 11.71 6.96
N PHE A 457 18.66 10.73 6.39
CA PHE A 457 20.05 10.38 6.70
C PHE A 457 20.82 10.26 5.40
N LEU A 458 21.76 11.17 5.16
CA LEU A 458 22.63 11.09 3.98
C LEU A 458 23.58 9.90 4.14
N PRO A 459 23.56 8.90 3.23
CA PRO A 459 24.49 7.78 3.29
C PRO A 459 25.94 8.25 3.08
N ASP A 460 26.88 7.48 3.64
CA ASP A 460 28.31 7.77 3.50
C ASP A 460 28.73 7.81 2.02
N GLY A 461 29.58 8.80 1.67
CA GLY A 461 30.10 8.98 0.31
C GLY A 461 29.26 9.87 -0.59
N PHE A 462 28.11 10.38 -0.11
CA PHE A 462 27.36 11.42 -0.82
C PHE A 462 27.74 12.82 -0.35
N GLU A 463 27.91 13.75 -1.28
CA GLU A 463 28.28 15.14 -1.00
C GLU A 463 27.11 15.98 -0.43
N SER A 464 25.88 15.64 -0.84
CA SER A 464 24.67 16.36 -0.46
C SER A 464 23.41 15.54 -0.70
N ILE A 465 22.29 15.98 -0.12
CA ILE A 465 20.96 15.42 -0.38
C ILE A 465 20.60 15.53 -1.86
N ASP A 466 20.93 16.64 -2.51
CA ASP A 466 20.68 16.84 -3.95
C ASP A 466 21.50 15.87 -4.79
N HIS A 467 22.76 15.60 -4.41
CA HIS A 467 23.59 14.60 -5.08
C HIS A 467 22.93 13.22 -4.98
N PHE A 468 22.50 12.82 -3.79
CA PHE A 468 21.79 11.55 -3.57
C PHE A 468 20.50 11.48 -4.41
N ASN A 469 19.62 12.48 -4.31
CA ASN A 469 18.34 12.50 -5.02
C ASN A 469 18.53 12.45 -6.55
N ASN A 470 19.52 13.16 -7.08
CA ASN A 470 19.85 13.13 -8.51
C ASN A 470 20.36 11.75 -8.94
N GLN A 471 21.14 11.06 -8.10
CA GLN A 471 21.60 9.69 -8.38
C GLN A 471 20.42 8.71 -8.38
N VAL A 472 19.54 8.78 -7.38
CA VAL A 472 18.34 7.93 -7.32
C VAL A 472 17.46 8.15 -8.56
N PHE A 473 17.22 9.40 -8.92
CA PHE A 473 16.40 9.75 -10.08
C PHE A 473 17.04 9.29 -11.40
N LEU A 474 18.34 9.53 -11.57
CA LEU A 474 19.10 9.11 -12.77
C LEU A 474 19.07 7.58 -12.94
N ASN A 475 19.31 6.83 -11.86
CA ASN A 475 19.29 5.37 -11.92
C ASN A 475 17.87 4.82 -12.13
N ASN A 476 16.84 5.48 -11.60
CA ASN A 476 15.45 5.16 -11.91
C ASN A 476 15.15 5.34 -13.42
N LEU A 477 15.57 6.47 -14.00
CA LEU A 477 15.43 6.71 -15.43
C LEU A 477 16.21 5.67 -16.26
N LYS A 478 17.44 5.37 -15.87
CA LYS A 478 18.28 4.38 -16.57
C LYS A 478 17.63 2.99 -16.56
N CYS A 479 17.18 2.54 -15.39
CA CYS A 479 16.58 1.21 -15.23
C CYS A 479 15.24 1.09 -15.99
N ASN A 480 14.33 2.04 -15.77
CA ASN A 480 12.96 1.92 -16.24
C ASN A 480 12.74 2.38 -17.68
N PHE A 481 13.67 3.14 -18.26
CA PHE A 481 13.57 3.60 -19.64
C PHE A 481 14.70 3.07 -20.50
N THR A 482 15.97 3.43 -20.23
CA THR A 482 17.10 3.09 -21.10
C THR A 482 17.36 1.59 -21.15
N LEU A 483 17.31 0.92 -19.99
CA LEU A 483 17.55 -0.53 -19.84
C LEU A 483 16.24 -1.34 -19.67
N ASN A 484 15.09 -0.76 -19.97
CA ASN A 484 13.82 -1.45 -19.81
C ASN A 484 13.75 -2.67 -20.76
N PRO A 485 13.60 -3.90 -20.24
CA PRO A 485 13.60 -5.11 -21.04
C PRO A 485 12.46 -5.18 -22.06
N ASN A 486 11.37 -4.47 -21.83
CA ASN A 486 10.24 -4.42 -22.74
C ASN A 486 10.57 -3.66 -24.06
N LEU A 487 11.59 -2.79 -24.05
CA LEU A 487 12.07 -2.13 -25.28
C LEU A 487 12.84 -3.10 -26.19
N LEU A 488 13.41 -4.15 -25.61
CA LEU A 488 14.25 -5.13 -26.31
C LEU A 488 13.46 -6.36 -26.77
N GLY A 489 12.19 -6.45 -26.37
CA GLY A 489 11.32 -7.59 -26.60
C GLY A 489 10.62 -7.56 -27.97
N ASN A 490 9.78 -8.57 -28.17
CA ASN A 490 8.86 -8.64 -29.29
C ASN A 490 7.73 -7.59 -29.14
N ASN A 491 6.79 -7.55 -30.10
CA ASN A 491 5.65 -6.62 -30.08
C ASN A 491 4.84 -6.62 -28.77
N PHE A 492 4.90 -7.69 -27.99
CA PHE A 492 4.23 -7.77 -26.67
C PHE A 492 4.94 -6.89 -25.63
N GLY A 493 6.27 -6.96 -25.56
CA GLY A 493 7.06 -6.08 -24.68
C GLY A 493 6.91 -4.61 -25.07
N ILE A 494 6.99 -4.28 -26.37
CA ILE A 494 6.82 -2.90 -26.83
C ILE A 494 5.46 -2.32 -26.45
N LYS A 495 4.38 -3.11 -26.52
CA LYS A 495 3.05 -2.67 -26.07
C LYS A 495 3.02 -2.38 -24.55
N ARG A 496 3.74 -3.16 -23.75
CA ARG A 496 3.92 -2.86 -22.31
C ARG A 496 4.67 -1.55 -22.10
N ALA A 497 5.79 -1.35 -22.78
CA ALA A 497 6.57 -0.11 -22.69
C ALA A 497 5.72 1.11 -23.09
N ILE A 498 4.97 1.05 -24.20
CA ILE A 498 4.06 2.13 -24.62
C ILE A 498 3.03 2.42 -23.53
N ARG A 499 2.39 1.39 -22.98
CA ARG A 499 1.42 1.54 -21.90
C ARG A 499 2.04 2.26 -20.70
N ASP A 500 3.20 1.80 -20.25
CA ASP A 500 3.83 2.31 -19.03
C ASP A 500 4.33 3.74 -19.21
N PHE A 501 4.95 4.06 -20.34
CA PHE A 501 5.41 5.42 -20.63
C PHE A 501 4.24 6.40 -20.85
N THR A 502 3.15 5.94 -21.47
CA THR A 502 1.93 6.74 -21.61
C THR A 502 1.35 7.10 -20.24
N ARG A 503 1.36 6.17 -19.30
CA ARG A 503 0.90 6.40 -17.93
C ARG A 503 1.76 7.39 -17.15
N ILE A 504 3.08 7.39 -17.38
CA ILE A 504 3.95 8.43 -16.82
C ILE A 504 3.49 9.82 -17.27
N LEU A 505 3.17 9.99 -18.54
CA LEU A 505 2.68 11.27 -19.06
C LEU A 505 1.30 11.66 -18.52
N GLN A 506 0.45 10.68 -18.23
CA GLN A 506 -0.91 10.90 -17.75
C GLN A 506 -1.00 11.17 -16.25
N GLY A 507 -0.13 10.56 -15.46
CA GLY A 507 -0.31 10.52 -14.01
C GLY A 507 0.89 10.95 -13.16
N VAL A 508 2.07 11.17 -13.77
CA VAL A 508 3.28 11.57 -13.04
C VAL A 508 3.75 12.94 -13.50
N ASP A 509 4.09 13.04 -14.79
CA ASP A 509 4.59 14.30 -15.37
C ASP A 509 4.25 14.35 -16.86
N LYS A 510 3.29 15.19 -17.22
CA LYS A 510 2.90 15.41 -18.62
C LYS A 510 4.01 15.93 -19.52
N ASN A 511 5.08 16.47 -18.92
CA ASN A 511 6.27 17.00 -19.60
C ASN A 511 7.50 16.09 -19.43
N HIS A 512 7.31 14.79 -19.18
CA HIS A 512 8.39 13.82 -19.02
C HIS A 512 9.08 13.53 -20.35
N ALA A 513 10.14 14.29 -20.67
CA ALA A 513 10.81 14.24 -21.99
C ALA A 513 11.29 12.83 -22.39
N LEU A 514 11.83 12.06 -21.42
CA LEU A 514 12.33 10.71 -21.71
C LEU A 514 11.20 9.72 -22.02
N ALA A 515 10.04 9.83 -21.38
CA ALA A 515 8.86 9.03 -21.73
C ALA A 515 8.39 9.32 -23.16
N MET A 516 8.34 10.60 -23.56
CA MET A 516 7.99 10.99 -24.93
C MET A 516 9.01 10.51 -25.95
N TYR A 517 10.31 10.60 -25.62
CA TYR A 517 11.39 10.09 -26.45
C TYR A 517 11.20 8.59 -26.76
N TYR A 518 11.04 7.75 -25.72
CA TYR A 518 10.86 6.32 -25.91
C TYR A 518 9.50 5.97 -26.54
N LEU A 519 8.44 6.70 -26.24
CA LEU A 519 7.16 6.54 -26.96
C LEU A 519 7.32 6.78 -28.44
N SER A 520 8.00 7.85 -28.87
CA SER A 520 8.24 8.10 -30.29
C SER A 520 8.99 6.94 -30.97
N LYS A 521 9.95 6.33 -30.25
CA LYS A 521 10.71 5.17 -30.78
C LYS A 521 9.85 3.89 -30.84
N CYS A 522 9.02 3.65 -29.82
CA CYS A 522 8.14 2.47 -29.80
C CYS A 522 7.04 2.55 -30.87
N GLU A 523 6.47 3.73 -31.08
CA GLU A 523 5.43 3.95 -32.09
C GLU A 523 5.96 3.80 -33.51
N ASP A 524 7.20 4.23 -33.78
CA ASP A 524 7.89 3.98 -35.04
C ASP A 524 7.96 2.48 -35.39
N ILE A 525 8.21 1.63 -34.36
CA ILE A 525 8.33 0.18 -34.59
C ILE A 525 7.00 -0.49 -34.91
N ILE A 526 5.90 -0.04 -34.28
CA ILE A 526 4.57 -0.62 -34.49
C ILE A 526 3.71 0.13 -35.51
N GLY A 527 4.27 1.19 -36.11
CA GLY A 527 3.63 1.93 -37.20
C GLY A 527 2.43 2.78 -36.78
N LEU A 528 2.48 3.45 -35.63
CA LEU A 528 1.44 4.36 -35.16
C LEU A 528 1.74 5.81 -35.55
N ASP A 529 0.68 6.56 -35.90
CA ASP A 529 0.75 7.94 -36.44
C ASP A 529 1.14 9.05 -35.44
N LYS A 530 1.40 8.73 -34.16
CA LYS A 530 1.66 9.74 -33.14
C LYS A 530 3.13 10.09 -32.90
N THR A 531 4.02 9.40 -33.59
CA THR A 531 5.49 9.51 -33.47
C THR A 531 5.98 10.95 -33.58
N GLU A 532 5.54 11.68 -34.58
CA GLU A 532 5.98 13.06 -34.86
C GLU A 532 5.52 14.03 -33.74
N SER A 533 4.35 13.81 -33.16
CA SER A 533 3.82 14.62 -32.04
C SER A 533 4.66 14.48 -30.78
N TYR A 534 5.05 13.26 -30.41
CA TYR A 534 5.91 13.06 -29.23
C TYR A 534 7.34 13.55 -29.47
N ARG A 535 7.86 13.38 -30.71
CA ARG A 535 9.18 13.87 -31.09
C ARG A 535 9.27 15.38 -30.95
N ASN A 536 8.34 16.13 -31.52
CA ASN A 536 8.33 17.58 -31.45
C ASN A 536 8.25 18.08 -29.99
N LYS A 537 7.41 17.45 -29.15
CA LYS A 537 7.23 17.82 -27.76
C LYS A 537 8.49 17.61 -26.91
N TYR A 538 9.16 16.45 -27.00
CA TYR A 538 10.37 16.26 -26.19
C TYR A 538 11.51 17.16 -26.63
N LEU A 539 11.64 17.48 -27.93
CA LEU A 539 12.62 18.43 -28.42
C LEU A 539 12.37 19.86 -27.89
N GLU A 540 11.11 20.29 -27.85
CA GLU A 540 10.70 21.55 -27.24
C GLU A 540 11.10 21.57 -25.76
N ILE A 541 10.78 20.52 -24.99
CA ILE A 541 11.16 20.40 -23.59
C ILE A 541 12.68 20.41 -23.40
N LEU A 542 13.45 19.74 -24.26
CA LEU A 542 14.91 19.77 -24.19
C LEU A 542 15.47 21.16 -24.48
N ASN A 543 14.86 21.94 -25.37
CA ASN A 543 15.29 23.33 -25.63
C ASN A 543 15.09 24.22 -24.39
N GLU A 544 14.03 24.02 -23.63
CA GLU A 544 13.66 24.85 -22.51
C GLU A 544 14.26 24.38 -21.16
N SER A 545 14.48 23.07 -20.98
CA SER A 545 14.84 22.46 -19.68
C SER A 545 16.31 22.03 -19.61
N ILE A 546 17.09 22.76 -18.81
CA ILE A 546 18.48 22.39 -18.46
C ILE A 546 18.52 21.02 -17.77
N LYS A 547 17.54 20.75 -16.92
CA LYS A 547 17.40 19.47 -16.18
C LYS A 547 17.28 18.29 -17.12
N TRP A 548 16.40 18.37 -18.14
CA TRP A 548 16.22 17.27 -19.09
C TRP A 548 17.44 17.10 -20.00
N ARG A 549 18.09 18.20 -20.46
CA ARG A 549 19.37 18.10 -21.18
C ARG A 549 20.45 17.38 -20.39
N PHE A 550 20.56 17.69 -19.08
CA PHE A 550 21.49 17.03 -18.20
C PHE A 550 21.25 15.51 -18.12
N PHE A 551 19.99 15.08 -17.93
CA PHE A 551 19.67 13.64 -17.86
C PHE A 551 19.88 12.93 -19.19
N PHE A 552 19.51 13.52 -20.32
CA PHE A 552 19.79 12.96 -21.64
C PHE A 552 21.28 12.76 -21.86
N ALA A 553 22.11 13.74 -21.54
CA ALA A 553 23.57 13.64 -21.62
C ALA A 553 24.13 12.54 -20.67
N LYS A 554 23.62 12.42 -19.46
CA LYS A 554 24.05 11.39 -18.49
C LYS A 554 23.59 9.98 -18.86
N LEU A 555 22.58 9.85 -19.70
CA LEU A 555 22.08 8.56 -20.21
C LEU A 555 22.67 8.24 -21.59
N ASP A 556 23.64 9.04 -22.09
CA ASP A 556 24.28 8.91 -23.40
C ASP A 556 23.24 8.86 -24.57
N ILE A 557 22.10 9.53 -24.38
CA ILE A 557 21.10 9.65 -25.42
C ILE A 557 21.54 10.80 -26.35
N ILE A 558 22.22 10.44 -27.43
CA ILE A 558 22.62 11.37 -28.50
C ILE A 558 21.52 11.35 -29.57
N GLU A 559 20.97 12.50 -29.88
CA GLU A 559 20.09 12.65 -31.04
C GLU A 559 20.91 12.52 -32.33
N ASP A 560 20.75 11.42 -33.01
CA ASP A 560 21.09 11.34 -34.44
C ASP A 560 19.81 11.67 -35.23
N ASN A 561 19.81 12.81 -35.92
CA ASN A 561 18.67 13.32 -36.66
C ASN A 561 18.16 12.38 -37.79
N ASN A 562 18.81 11.23 -37.99
CA ASN A 562 18.53 10.32 -39.13
C ASN A 562 18.40 8.83 -38.76
N SER A 563 18.43 8.38 -37.51
CA SER A 563 18.32 6.96 -37.24
C SER A 563 17.06 6.57 -36.47
N THR A 564 16.23 5.75 -37.11
CA THR A 564 15.12 4.97 -36.55
C THR A 564 15.60 3.74 -35.75
N LYS A 565 16.84 3.72 -35.26
CA LYS A 565 17.37 2.56 -34.54
C LYS A 565 16.94 2.60 -33.08
N VAL A 566 15.96 1.76 -32.74
CA VAL A 566 15.85 1.20 -31.38
C VAL A 566 17.00 0.24 -31.22
N TYR A 567 17.84 0.47 -30.21
CA TYR A 567 19.00 -0.37 -29.96
C TYR A 567 18.57 -1.83 -29.78
N ARG A 568 19.19 -2.76 -30.53
CA ARG A 568 18.96 -4.20 -30.42
C ARG A 568 19.72 -4.76 -29.20
N SER A 569 19.24 -5.87 -28.65
CA SER A 569 19.78 -6.53 -27.45
C SER A 569 21.29 -6.80 -27.46
N SER A 570 21.95 -6.92 -28.63
CA SER A 570 23.39 -7.10 -28.76
C SER A 570 24.19 -5.84 -28.45
N GLU A 571 23.67 -4.65 -28.68
CA GLU A 571 24.34 -3.37 -28.39
C GLU A 571 24.19 -2.99 -26.91
N PHE A 572 23.07 -3.41 -26.27
CA PHE A 572 22.85 -3.22 -24.85
C PHE A 572 23.67 -4.16 -23.95
N LYS A 573 23.97 -5.39 -24.40
CA LYS A 573 24.86 -6.30 -23.68
C LYS A 573 26.29 -5.77 -23.59
N ALA A 574 26.74 -5.03 -24.58
CA ALA A 574 28.06 -4.38 -24.54
C ALA A 574 28.14 -3.21 -23.55
N GLY A 575 27.05 -2.52 -23.26
CA GLY A 575 26.95 -1.49 -22.22
C GLY A 575 26.83 -2.05 -20.81
N ARG A 576 26.64 -3.36 -20.64
CA ARG A 576 26.67 -4.05 -19.34
C ARG A 576 28.09 -4.38 -18.84
N GLU A 577 29.08 -4.22 -19.68
CA GLU A 577 30.50 -4.49 -19.34
C GLU A 577 31.32 -3.24 -18.95
N MET A 578 30.69 -2.04 -18.81
CA MET A 578 31.36 -0.82 -18.34
C MET A 578 30.80 -0.34 -17.00
#